data_98aadee944ec649674f05b2495e4f1d0
#
_entry.id   98aadee944ec649674f05b2495e4f1d0
#
_cell.length_a   1.000
_cell.length_b   1.000
_cell.length_c   1.000
_cell.angle_alpha   90.00
_cell.angle_beta   90.00
_cell.angle_gamma   90.00
#
_symmetry.space_group_name_H-M   'P 1'
#
loop_
_entity.id
_entity.type
_entity.pdbx_description
1 polymer ?
#
loop_
_entity_poly.entity_id
_entity_poly.type
_entity_poly.pdbx_seq_one_letter_code
_entity_poly.pdbx_strand_id
1 'polypeptide(L)'
;LNGMYLNSRLSIFLDAVVDGTNPNYTLKGRVVSFPVANLNAIQSGSKLWPYDSMDMELAFPGNPQGETIEALASAIYTHTNDSYWGLILQSAPLHYVDTPHLQAIKLDRRTKKLCRDLKIQTARKINPTASLLYHWQALDIAAVTLSTGSARTLNRPQCEVLFQGIVNFMVAEKILKDNKTIKHEKNIKSQFYENKEEVAVLANSAGIFLKEIKVGATVQAGQHI
;
A
#
# COMPACT_ATOMS: atom_id res chain seq x y z
N LEU A 1 -1.91 -9.43 -6.52
CA LEU A 1 -0.80 -10.32 -6.19
C LEU A 1 0.27 -9.66 -5.34
N ASN A 2 0.77 -8.45 -5.71
CA ASN A 2 1.87 -7.81 -5.00
C ASN A 2 1.51 -7.46 -3.55
N GLY A 3 0.32 -6.90 -3.29
CA GLY A 3 -0.14 -6.61 -1.94
C GLY A 3 -0.28 -7.86 -1.06
N MET A 4 -0.82 -8.93 -1.61
CA MET A 4 -0.93 -10.22 -0.91
C MET A 4 0.46 -10.81 -0.59
N TYR A 5 1.40 -10.77 -1.54
CA TYR A 5 2.78 -11.20 -1.31
C TYR A 5 3.46 -10.40 -0.20
N LEU A 6 3.31 -9.05 -0.24
CA LEU A 6 3.84 -8.16 0.79
C LEU A 6 3.30 -8.50 2.18
N ASN A 7 1.99 -8.71 2.27
CA ASN A 7 1.34 -9.03 3.55
C ASN A 7 1.78 -10.39 4.08
N SER A 8 1.82 -11.41 3.23
CA SER A 8 2.34 -12.74 3.61
C SER A 8 3.82 -12.67 4.03
N ARG A 9 4.63 -11.91 3.29
CA ARG A 9 6.05 -11.70 3.61
C ARG A 9 6.23 -11.01 4.96
N LEU A 10 5.36 -10.02 5.27
CA LEU A 10 5.36 -9.32 6.56
C LEU A 10 4.93 -10.26 7.70
N SER A 11 3.89 -11.06 7.51
CA SER A 11 3.44 -12.04 8.52
C SER A 11 4.55 -13.03 8.86
N ILE A 12 5.18 -13.66 7.87
CA ILE A 12 6.30 -14.60 8.07
C ILE A 12 7.45 -13.91 8.82
N PHE A 13 7.77 -12.67 8.48
CA PHE A 13 8.82 -11.91 9.16
C PHE A 13 8.46 -11.65 10.62
N LEU A 14 7.22 -11.24 10.91
CA LEU A 14 6.76 -10.95 12.27
C LEU A 14 6.69 -12.23 13.12
N ASP A 15 6.22 -13.33 12.56
CA ASP A 15 6.21 -14.63 13.24
C ASP A 15 7.63 -15.04 13.63
N ALA A 16 8.60 -14.91 12.73
CA ALA A 16 10.01 -15.17 13.00
C ALA A 16 10.63 -14.23 14.06
N VAL A 17 10.12 -13.01 14.20
CA VAL A 17 10.52 -12.09 15.28
C VAL A 17 9.91 -12.51 16.62
N VAL A 18 8.66 -12.96 16.61
CA VAL A 18 7.92 -13.36 17.83
C VAL A 18 8.43 -14.68 18.39
N ASP A 19 8.68 -15.66 17.54
CA ASP A 19 9.19 -16.99 17.95
C ASP A 19 10.71 -17.02 18.23
N GLY A 20 11.41 -15.91 17.93
CA GLY A 20 12.85 -15.74 18.18
C GLY A 20 13.76 -16.32 17.10
N THR A 21 13.23 -16.89 16.01
CA THR A 21 14.06 -17.34 14.87
C THR A 21 14.72 -16.19 14.12
N ASN A 22 14.17 -14.96 14.27
CA ASN A 22 14.81 -13.73 13.83
C ASN A 22 15.20 -12.83 15.03
N PRO A 23 16.34 -13.09 15.69
CA PRO A 23 16.75 -12.35 16.88
C PRO A 23 17.20 -10.91 16.60
N ASN A 24 17.28 -10.51 15.34
CA ASN A 24 17.70 -9.17 14.93
C ASN A 24 16.71 -8.08 15.33
N TYR A 25 15.47 -8.46 15.59
CA TYR A 25 14.40 -7.56 15.97
C TYR A 25 13.65 -8.05 17.21
N THR A 26 13.01 -7.12 17.91
CA THR A 26 12.07 -7.42 18.99
C THR A 26 10.79 -6.66 18.75
N LEU A 27 9.64 -7.33 18.74
CA LEU A 27 8.33 -6.69 18.63
C LEU A 27 8.00 -5.98 19.96
N LYS A 28 7.66 -4.69 19.89
CA LYS A 28 7.32 -3.84 21.04
C LYS A 28 5.89 -3.31 20.96
N GLY A 29 5.33 -3.25 19.77
CA GLY A 29 3.96 -2.81 19.54
C GLY A 29 3.04 -3.97 19.18
N ARG A 30 1.79 -3.63 18.85
CA ARG A 30 0.78 -4.55 18.30
C ARG A 30 0.68 -4.32 16.79
N VAL A 31 0.61 -5.40 16.03
CA VAL A 31 0.34 -5.38 14.60
C VAL A 31 -0.88 -6.25 14.31
N VAL A 32 -1.86 -5.69 13.62
CA VAL A 32 -3.03 -6.42 13.12
C VAL A 32 -2.87 -6.50 11.61
N SER A 33 -2.93 -7.69 11.06
CA SER A 33 -2.74 -7.94 9.63
C SER A 33 -3.88 -8.80 9.07
N PHE A 34 -4.39 -8.38 7.92
CA PHE A 34 -5.34 -9.15 7.11
C PHE A 34 -4.63 -9.51 5.81
N PRO A 35 -3.99 -10.70 5.71
CA PRO A 35 -3.19 -11.09 4.56
C PRO A 35 -3.96 -11.05 3.25
N VAL A 36 -5.25 -11.36 3.31
CA VAL A 36 -6.18 -11.32 2.19
C VAL A 36 -7.51 -10.75 2.68
N ALA A 37 -7.81 -9.51 2.30
CA ALA A 37 -9.07 -8.87 2.69
C ALA A 37 -10.29 -9.47 1.96
N ASN A 38 -10.14 -9.83 0.68
CA ASN A 38 -11.21 -10.39 -0.16
C ASN A 38 -10.71 -11.64 -0.91
N LEU A 39 -10.79 -12.80 -0.26
CA LEU A 39 -10.31 -14.07 -0.83
C LEU A 39 -11.11 -14.49 -2.07
N ASN A 40 -12.44 -14.30 -2.06
CA ASN A 40 -13.30 -14.71 -3.16
C ASN A 40 -13.03 -13.89 -4.44
N ALA A 41 -12.75 -12.61 -4.30
CA ALA A 41 -12.35 -11.77 -5.44
C ALA A 41 -11.00 -12.23 -6.03
N ILE A 42 -10.03 -12.59 -5.18
CA ILE A 42 -8.74 -13.13 -5.65
C ILE A 42 -8.94 -14.45 -6.39
N GLN A 43 -9.73 -15.38 -5.86
CA GLN A 43 -10.01 -16.67 -6.48
C GLN A 43 -10.72 -16.53 -7.82
N SER A 44 -11.61 -15.54 -7.97
CA SER A 44 -12.29 -15.23 -9.24
C SER A 44 -11.43 -14.41 -10.22
N GLY A 45 -10.22 -14.00 -9.82
CA GLY A 45 -9.35 -13.14 -10.63
C GLY A 45 -9.90 -11.72 -10.85
N SER A 46 -10.83 -11.28 -9.98
CA SER A 46 -11.48 -9.99 -10.02
C SER A 46 -11.10 -9.13 -8.81
N LYS A 47 -11.41 -7.83 -8.87
CA LYS A 47 -11.45 -6.93 -7.71
C LYS A 47 -12.80 -7.01 -7.00
N LEU A 48 -13.85 -7.36 -7.76
CA LEU A 48 -15.23 -7.32 -7.31
C LEU A 48 -15.63 -8.62 -6.61
N TRP A 49 -16.55 -8.53 -5.67
CA TRP A 49 -17.17 -9.68 -5.04
C TRP A 49 -17.92 -10.51 -6.09
N PRO A 50 -17.67 -11.83 -6.19
CA PRO A 50 -18.15 -12.61 -7.34
C PRO A 50 -19.67 -12.84 -7.40
N TYR A 51 -20.38 -12.60 -6.31
CA TYR A 51 -21.82 -12.89 -6.23
C TYR A 51 -22.72 -11.70 -6.60
N ASP A 52 -22.29 -10.47 -6.29
CA ASP A 52 -23.06 -9.24 -6.50
C ASP A 52 -22.29 -8.15 -7.24
N SER A 53 -21.02 -8.43 -7.58
CA SER A 53 -20.09 -7.46 -8.21
C SER A 53 -19.81 -6.22 -7.36
N MET A 54 -20.01 -6.27 -6.04
CA MET A 54 -19.68 -5.17 -5.16
C MET A 54 -18.16 -5.04 -4.98
N ASP A 55 -17.64 -3.81 -5.04
CA ASP A 55 -16.27 -3.51 -4.67
C ASP A 55 -16.16 -3.37 -3.16
N MET A 56 -15.36 -4.23 -2.52
CA MET A 56 -15.15 -4.19 -1.07
C MET A 56 -14.64 -2.81 -0.59
N GLU A 57 -13.90 -2.08 -1.42
CA GLU A 57 -13.42 -0.75 -1.08
C GLU A 57 -14.59 0.22 -0.81
N LEU A 58 -15.71 0.05 -1.52
CA LEU A 58 -16.91 0.87 -1.36
C LEU A 58 -17.84 0.36 -0.23
N ALA A 59 -17.61 -0.84 0.27
CA ALA A 59 -18.40 -1.40 1.36
C ALA A 59 -18.01 -0.87 2.74
N PHE A 60 -16.83 -0.24 2.91
CA PHE A 60 -16.42 0.32 4.19
C PHE A 60 -17.27 1.53 4.61
N PRO A 61 -17.57 1.69 5.93
CA PRO A 61 -17.05 0.95 7.08
C PRO A 61 -17.73 -0.40 7.32
N GLY A 62 -18.68 -0.79 6.49
CA GLY A 62 -19.42 -2.03 6.53
C GLY A 62 -20.65 -1.99 7.44
N ASN A 63 -21.42 -3.09 7.36
CA ASN A 63 -22.59 -3.35 8.20
C ASN A 63 -22.52 -4.81 8.69
N PRO A 64 -22.43 -5.08 10.00
CA PRO A 64 -22.31 -6.45 10.53
C PRO A 64 -23.54 -7.33 10.28
N GLN A 65 -24.70 -6.72 9.97
CA GLN A 65 -25.97 -7.41 9.63
C GLN A 65 -26.30 -7.26 8.14
N GLY A 66 -25.41 -6.70 7.34
CA GLY A 66 -25.59 -6.54 5.89
C GLY A 66 -25.16 -7.78 5.11
N GLU A 67 -24.99 -7.59 3.82
CA GLU A 67 -24.47 -8.64 2.93
C GLU A 67 -23.07 -9.09 3.34
N THR A 68 -22.65 -10.28 2.88
CA THR A 68 -21.37 -10.88 3.31
C THR A 68 -20.17 -9.95 3.15
N ILE A 69 -20.12 -9.18 2.05
CA ILE A 69 -19.02 -8.24 1.79
C ILE A 69 -19.05 -7.06 2.78
N GLU A 70 -20.23 -6.59 3.17
CA GLU A 70 -20.41 -5.51 4.15
C GLU A 70 -20.06 -5.99 5.57
N ALA A 71 -20.46 -7.21 5.92
CA ALA A 71 -20.10 -7.82 7.21
C ALA A 71 -18.59 -8.03 7.32
N LEU A 72 -17.93 -8.45 6.22
CA LEU A 72 -16.48 -8.60 6.16
C LEU A 72 -15.76 -7.25 6.28
N ALA A 73 -16.24 -6.22 5.57
CA ALA A 73 -15.72 -4.86 5.68
C ALA A 73 -15.87 -4.32 7.10
N SER A 74 -17.03 -4.54 7.74
CA SER A 74 -17.29 -4.16 9.13
C SER A 74 -16.33 -4.85 10.11
N ALA A 75 -16.07 -6.14 9.92
CA ALA A 75 -15.14 -6.87 10.78
C ALA A 75 -13.71 -6.30 10.66
N ILE A 76 -13.22 -6.06 9.45
CA ILE A 76 -11.89 -5.44 9.23
C ILE A 76 -11.84 -4.05 9.88
N TYR A 77 -12.85 -3.22 9.64
CA TYR A 77 -12.92 -1.87 10.19
C TYR A 77 -12.91 -1.87 11.73
N THR A 78 -13.74 -2.72 12.34
CA THR A 78 -13.85 -2.84 13.80
C THR A 78 -12.53 -3.23 14.46
N HIS A 79 -11.76 -4.10 13.81
CA HIS A 79 -10.45 -4.52 14.34
C HIS A 79 -9.31 -3.52 14.08
N THR A 80 -9.56 -2.45 13.33
CA THR A 80 -8.52 -1.51 12.91
C THR A 80 -8.81 -0.04 13.23
N ASN A 81 -10.02 0.29 13.64
CA ASN A 81 -10.48 1.67 13.90
C ASN A 81 -9.85 2.34 15.14
N ASP A 82 -9.18 1.58 16.00
CA ASP A 82 -8.40 2.04 17.15
C ASP A 82 -6.88 2.08 16.89
N SER A 83 -6.47 1.85 15.64
CA SER A 83 -5.06 1.80 15.26
C SER A 83 -4.45 3.20 15.21
N TYR A 84 -3.13 3.28 15.40
CA TYR A 84 -2.37 4.53 15.28
C TYR A 84 -1.93 4.83 13.86
N TRP A 85 -1.68 3.74 13.10
CA TRP A 85 -1.18 3.74 11.74
C TRP A 85 -1.96 2.74 10.89
N GLY A 86 -2.23 3.10 9.65
CA GLY A 86 -2.90 2.23 8.67
C GLY A 86 -2.07 2.07 7.40
N LEU A 87 -1.85 0.84 6.97
CA LEU A 87 -1.19 0.52 5.70
C LEU A 87 -2.09 -0.38 4.85
N ILE A 88 -2.48 0.08 3.68
CA ILE A 88 -3.15 -0.75 2.67
C ILE A 88 -2.11 -1.18 1.65
N LEU A 89 -1.97 -2.48 1.43
CA LEU A 89 -0.99 -3.05 0.52
C LEU A 89 -1.69 -3.56 -0.73
N GLN A 90 -1.38 -2.99 -1.89
CA GLN A 90 -2.07 -3.35 -3.13
C GLN A 90 -1.13 -3.45 -4.34
N SER A 91 -1.65 -4.03 -5.41
CA SER A 91 -1.05 -3.94 -6.74
C SER A 91 -1.62 -2.73 -7.49
N ALA A 92 -0.94 -2.29 -8.54
CA ALA A 92 -1.54 -1.37 -9.51
C ALA A 92 -2.88 -1.90 -10.04
N PRO A 93 -3.78 -1.03 -10.49
CA PRO A 93 -5.02 -1.43 -11.16
C PRO A 93 -4.77 -2.32 -12.39
N LEU A 94 -5.81 -3.01 -12.85
CA LEU A 94 -5.74 -3.80 -14.09
C LEU A 94 -5.30 -2.90 -15.26
N HIS A 95 -4.41 -3.41 -16.09
CA HIS A 95 -3.81 -2.72 -17.25
C HIS A 95 -2.81 -1.61 -16.92
N TYR A 96 -2.48 -1.39 -15.64
CA TYR A 96 -1.46 -0.44 -15.21
C TYR A 96 -0.22 -1.17 -14.71
N VAL A 97 0.92 -0.49 -14.83
CA VAL A 97 2.19 -0.90 -14.22
C VAL A 97 2.75 0.29 -13.47
N ASP A 98 2.86 0.15 -12.17
CA ASP A 98 3.34 1.21 -11.27
C ASP A 98 4.74 0.92 -10.74
N THR A 99 5.46 1.98 -10.44
CA THR A 99 6.60 1.91 -9.52
C THR A 99 6.12 1.91 -8.06
N PRO A 100 6.96 1.51 -7.08
CA PRO A 100 6.64 1.63 -5.68
C PRO A 100 6.28 3.08 -5.32
N HIS A 101 5.07 3.31 -4.84
CA HIS A 101 4.61 4.63 -4.44
C HIS A 101 3.57 4.56 -3.31
N LEU A 102 3.34 5.71 -2.70
CA LEU A 102 2.37 5.92 -1.64
C LEU A 102 1.19 6.76 -2.16
N GLN A 103 0.00 6.46 -1.65
CA GLN A 103 -1.19 7.25 -1.89
C GLN A 103 -1.84 7.62 -0.56
N ALA A 104 -2.29 8.87 -0.42
CA ALA A 104 -3.03 9.35 0.74
C ALA A 104 -4.08 10.39 0.33
N ILE A 105 -5.21 10.44 1.04
CA ILE A 105 -6.23 11.46 0.84
C ILE A 105 -5.79 12.77 1.51
N LYS A 106 -5.22 12.66 2.74
CA LYS A 106 -4.65 13.79 3.47
C LYS A 106 -3.13 13.61 3.59
N LEU A 107 -2.39 14.64 3.22
CA LEU A 107 -0.93 14.72 3.40
C LEU A 107 -0.61 15.68 4.55
N ASP A 108 -1.18 15.44 5.73
CA ASP A 108 -0.88 16.16 6.95
C ASP A 108 0.53 15.85 7.49
N ARG A 109 0.88 16.45 8.64
CA ARG A 109 2.22 16.27 9.23
C ARG A 109 2.52 14.82 9.59
N ARG A 110 1.53 14.06 10.12
CA ARG A 110 1.70 12.66 10.52
C ARG A 110 1.83 11.75 9.30
N THR A 111 0.95 11.91 8.31
CA THR A 111 1.00 11.15 7.06
C THR A 111 2.31 11.41 6.30
N LYS A 112 2.77 12.68 6.24
CA LYS A 112 4.08 13.00 5.64
C LYS A 112 5.24 12.39 6.42
N LYS A 113 5.14 12.28 7.75
CA LYS A 113 6.14 11.58 8.56
C LYS A 113 6.15 10.08 8.22
N LEU A 114 4.98 9.43 8.20
CA LEU A 114 4.83 8.03 7.80
C LEU A 114 5.45 7.75 6.42
N CYS A 115 5.18 8.60 5.44
CA CYS A 115 5.79 8.48 4.10
C CYS A 115 7.32 8.53 4.14
N ARG A 116 7.90 9.44 4.92
CA ARG A 116 9.37 9.55 5.06
C ARG A 116 9.97 8.33 5.77
N ASP A 117 9.31 7.84 6.81
CA ASP A 117 9.78 6.68 7.58
C ASP A 117 9.72 5.38 6.76
N LEU A 118 8.75 5.27 5.85
CA LEU A 118 8.68 4.21 4.84
C LEU A 118 9.80 4.30 3.79
N LYS A 119 10.49 5.43 3.68
CA LYS A 119 11.57 5.67 2.70
C LYS A 119 11.16 5.39 1.25
N ILE A 120 9.92 5.64 0.90
CA ILE A 120 9.43 5.53 -0.47
C ILE A 120 9.56 6.87 -1.17
N GLN A 121 10.12 6.86 -2.38
CA GLN A 121 10.46 8.09 -3.10
C GLN A 121 9.23 8.92 -3.47
N THR A 122 8.16 8.28 -3.91
CA THR A 122 6.97 8.96 -4.45
C THR A 122 5.79 8.80 -3.52
N ALA A 123 5.18 9.91 -3.13
CA ALA A 123 3.92 9.95 -2.41
C ALA A 123 2.96 10.93 -3.11
N ARG A 124 1.78 10.47 -3.47
CA ARG A 124 0.77 11.28 -4.15
C ARG A 124 -0.49 11.44 -3.32
N LYS A 125 -1.06 12.61 -3.39
CA LYS A 125 -2.41 12.87 -2.88
C LYS A 125 -3.43 12.34 -3.89
N ILE A 126 -4.44 11.64 -3.38
CA ILE A 126 -5.56 11.13 -4.19
C ILE A 126 -6.86 11.80 -3.74
N ASN A 127 -7.86 11.79 -4.61
CA ASN A 127 -9.20 12.26 -4.27
C ASN A 127 -9.83 11.34 -3.22
N PRO A 128 -10.62 11.89 -2.28
CA PRO A 128 -11.32 11.08 -1.31
C PRO A 128 -12.38 10.21 -2.01
N THR A 129 -12.37 8.94 -1.67
CA THR A 129 -13.41 7.96 -2.02
C THR A 129 -13.86 7.27 -0.74
N ALA A 130 -15.09 6.80 -0.68
CA ALA A 130 -15.56 5.99 0.45
C ALA A 130 -14.78 4.67 0.46
N SER A 131 -13.71 4.60 1.23
CA SER A 131 -12.77 3.49 1.29
C SER A 131 -12.25 3.33 2.71
N LEU A 132 -11.61 2.20 3.02
CA LEU A 132 -10.98 1.99 4.33
C LEU A 132 -9.98 3.11 4.65
N LEU A 133 -9.20 3.55 3.65
CA LEU A 133 -8.27 4.68 3.79
C LEU A 133 -8.99 5.96 4.22
N TYR A 134 -10.14 6.26 3.60
CA TYR A 134 -10.96 7.43 3.95
C TYR A 134 -11.46 7.36 5.39
N HIS A 135 -12.01 6.22 5.80
CA HIS A 135 -12.55 6.04 7.15
C HIS A 135 -11.45 6.08 8.21
N TRP A 136 -10.30 5.49 7.97
CA TRP A 136 -9.15 5.61 8.87
C TRP A 136 -8.69 7.07 9.02
N GLN A 137 -8.53 7.79 7.92
CA GLN A 137 -8.11 9.20 7.98
C GLN A 137 -9.19 10.13 8.53
N ALA A 138 -10.47 9.74 8.49
CA ALA A 138 -11.57 10.46 9.17
C ALA A 138 -11.50 10.29 10.69
N LEU A 139 -10.98 9.16 11.19
CA LEU A 139 -10.69 8.92 12.61
C LEU A 139 -9.30 9.44 13.05
N ASP A 140 -8.65 10.26 12.25
CA ASP A 140 -7.31 10.79 12.50
C ASP A 140 -6.22 9.70 12.59
N ILE A 141 -6.47 8.51 12.03
CA ILE A 141 -5.45 7.49 11.84
C ILE A 141 -4.55 7.93 10.67
N ALA A 142 -3.26 8.05 10.91
CA ALA A 142 -2.32 8.32 9.83
C ALA A 142 -2.17 7.07 8.95
N ALA A 143 -2.72 7.14 7.75
CA ALA A 143 -2.83 5.98 6.88
C ALA A 143 -2.45 6.30 5.44
N VAL A 144 -1.89 5.30 4.76
CA VAL A 144 -1.50 5.37 3.35
C VAL A 144 -1.76 4.04 2.64
N THR A 145 -1.93 4.10 1.35
CA THR A 145 -1.90 2.94 0.47
C THR A 145 -0.51 2.81 -0.16
N LEU A 146 0.07 1.63 -0.07
CA LEU A 146 1.32 1.22 -0.72
C LEU A 146 0.97 0.44 -1.98
N SER A 147 1.35 0.94 -3.14
CA SER A 147 1.05 0.32 -4.44
C SER A 147 2.33 0.07 -5.23
N THR A 148 2.36 -1.03 -5.98
CA THR A 148 3.47 -1.35 -6.87
C THR A 148 3.11 -2.43 -7.90
N GLY A 149 3.91 -2.50 -8.95
CA GLY A 149 3.87 -3.56 -9.97
C GLY A 149 2.62 -3.51 -10.84
N SER A 150 2.03 -4.65 -11.11
CA SER A 150 0.79 -4.79 -11.87
C SER A 150 -0.19 -5.75 -11.19
N ALA A 151 -1.46 -5.72 -11.58
CA ALA A 151 -2.49 -6.55 -10.97
C ALA A 151 -2.22 -8.06 -11.14
N ARG A 152 -1.70 -8.48 -12.29
CA ARG A 152 -1.56 -9.89 -12.69
C ARG A 152 -0.16 -10.48 -12.58
N THR A 153 0.84 -9.65 -12.28
CA THR A 153 2.24 -10.10 -12.24
C THR A 153 2.88 -9.74 -10.91
N LEU A 154 3.53 -10.70 -10.30
CA LEU A 154 4.31 -10.47 -9.08
C LEU A 154 5.66 -9.85 -9.44
N ASN A 155 5.90 -8.64 -8.94
CA ASN A 155 7.19 -7.95 -9.05
C ASN A 155 7.92 -8.02 -7.70
N ARG A 156 8.61 -9.14 -7.46
CA ARG A 156 9.34 -9.36 -6.20
C ARG A 156 10.33 -8.24 -5.86
N PRO A 157 11.20 -7.76 -6.78
CA PRO A 157 12.14 -6.69 -6.46
C PRO A 157 11.45 -5.43 -5.92
N GLN A 158 10.34 -5.00 -6.54
CA GLN A 158 9.58 -3.84 -6.07
C GLN A 158 8.86 -4.11 -4.75
N CYS A 159 8.36 -5.33 -4.54
CA CYS A 159 7.78 -5.73 -3.26
C CYS A 159 8.82 -5.70 -2.12
N GLU A 160 10.05 -6.14 -2.36
CA GLU A 160 11.11 -6.08 -1.33
C GLU A 160 11.48 -4.63 -0.97
N VAL A 161 11.43 -3.69 -1.91
CA VAL A 161 11.58 -2.25 -1.61
C VAL A 161 10.49 -1.78 -0.64
N LEU A 162 9.23 -2.12 -0.91
CA LEU A 162 8.12 -1.76 -0.03
C LEU A 162 8.19 -2.48 1.32
N PHE A 163 8.55 -3.77 1.33
CA PHE A 163 8.74 -4.55 2.56
C PHE A 163 9.82 -3.91 3.46
N GLN A 164 10.98 -3.58 2.90
CA GLN A 164 12.03 -2.91 3.65
C GLN A 164 11.58 -1.54 4.17
N GLY A 165 10.78 -0.82 3.39
CA GLY A 165 10.14 0.42 3.81
C GLY A 165 9.25 0.22 5.04
N ILE A 166 8.40 -0.81 5.05
CA ILE A 166 7.54 -1.15 6.19
C ILE A 166 8.38 -1.48 7.43
N VAL A 167 9.42 -2.29 7.30
CA VAL A 167 10.32 -2.61 8.43
C VAL A 167 11.00 -1.35 8.97
N ASN A 168 11.52 -0.47 8.11
CA ASN A 168 12.12 0.81 8.51
C ASN A 168 11.14 1.69 9.28
N PHE A 169 9.90 1.80 8.78
CA PHE A 169 8.84 2.52 9.46
C PHE A 169 8.54 1.93 10.84
N MET A 170 8.39 0.60 10.94
CA MET A 170 8.12 -0.05 12.23
C MET A 170 9.24 0.18 13.25
N VAL A 171 10.49 0.26 12.81
CA VAL A 171 11.63 0.61 13.66
C VAL A 171 11.59 2.08 14.05
N ALA A 172 11.34 2.99 13.11
CA ALA A 172 11.24 4.43 13.35
C ALA A 172 10.14 4.78 14.36
N GLU A 173 9.00 4.08 14.30
CA GLU A 173 7.85 4.25 15.21
C GLU A 173 7.93 3.37 16.47
N LYS A 174 9.07 2.68 16.69
CA LYS A 174 9.31 1.83 17.86
C LYS A 174 8.32 0.66 18.00
N ILE A 175 7.65 0.29 16.94
CA ILE A 175 6.85 -0.94 16.87
C ILE A 175 7.77 -2.15 16.87
N LEU A 176 8.92 -2.03 16.19
CA LEU A 176 10.05 -2.96 16.26
C LEU A 176 11.23 -2.27 16.92
N LYS A 177 11.95 -2.99 17.77
CA LYS A 177 13.29 -2.63 18.22
C LYS A 177 14.30 -3.37 17.33
N ASP A 178 15.18 -2.62 16.67
CA ASP A 178 16.35 -3.19 16.00
C ASP A 178 17.41 -3.54 17.04
N ASN A 179 17.80 -4.80 17.09
CA ASN A 179 18.84 -5.30 18.00
C ASN A 179 20.23 -5.28 17.35
N LYS A 180 20.34 -4.96 16.08
CA LYS A 180 21.61 -4.75 15.38
C LYS A 180 21.97 -3.28 15.37
N THR A 181 23.27 -3.01 15.58
CA THR A 181 23.84 -1.67 15.37
C THR A 181 24.09 -1.44 13.87
N ILE A 182 23.04 -1.51 13.06
CA ILE A 182 23.15 -1.28 11.62
C ILE A 182 22.94 0.23 11.38
N LYS A 183 23.93 0.87 10.77
CA LYS A 183 23.79 2.22 10.25
C LYS A 183 22.69 2.20 9.19
N HIS A 184 21.59 2.90 9.46
CA HIS A 184 20.51 3.08 8.50
C HIS A 184 21.04 3.70 7.20
N GLU A 185 20.81 3.01 6.10
CA GLU A 185 21.14 3.50 4.77
C GLU A 185 20.47 4.84 4.46
N LYS A 186 21.05 5.52 3.45
CA LYS A 186 20.73 6.87 2.94
C LYS A 186 19.28 7.31 3.15
N ASN A 187 19.13 8.53 3.64
CA ASN A 187 17.84 9.23 3.67
C ASN A 187 17.31 9.37 2.24
N ILE A 188 16.34 8.53 1.89
CA ILE A 188 15.57 8.70 0.66
C ILE A 188 14.61 9.87 0.91
N LYS A 189 14.72 10.91 0.11
CA LYS A 189 13.83 12.07 0.19
C LYS A 189 12.54 11.74 -0.55
N SER A 190 11.45 11.57 0.19
CA SER A 190 10.12 11.41 -0.40
C SER A 190 9.68 12.71 -1.09
N GLN A 191 9.22 12.60 -2.32
CA GLN A 191 8.61 13.67 -3.09
C GLN A 191 7.09 13.54 -3.00
N PHE A 192 6.41 14.64 -2.73
CA PHE A 192 4.97 14.70 -2.55
C PHE A 192 4.32 15.38 -3.74
N TYR A 193 3.39 14.70 -4.40
CA TYR A 193 2.69 15.20 -5.58
C TYR A 193 1.20 15.40 -5.28
N GLU A 194 0.64 16.49 -5.75
CA GLU A 194 -0.80 16.73 -5.78
C GLU A 194 -1.39 16.30 -7.14
N ASN A 195 -2.68 16.02 -7.21
CA ASN A 195 -3.35 15.56 -8.43
C ASN A 195 -3.14 16.48 -9.65
N LYS A 196 -3.01 17.79 -9.43
CA LYS A 196 -2.76 18.77 -10.50
C LYS A 196 -1.37 18.66 -11.15
N GLU A 197 -0.47 17.91 -10.54
CA GLU A 197 0.90 17.68 -11.04
C GLU A 197 1.01 16.41 -11.86
N GLU A 198 -0.07 15.63 -11.97
CA GLU A 198 -0.14 14.46 -12.85
C GLU A 198 -0.52 14.89 -14.26
N VAL A 199 0.26 14.46 -15.25
CA VAL A 199 0.00 14.73 -16.66
C VAL A 199 -0.25 13.42 -17.39
N ALA A 200 -1.41 13.28 -18.01
CA ALA A 200 -1.71 12.16 -18.88
C ALA A 200 -1.18 12.45 -20.29
N VAL A 201 -0.29 11.61 -20.78
CA VAL A 201 0.14 11.63 -22.16
C VAL A 201 -0.73 10.66 -22.96
N LEU A 202 -1.55 11.20 -23.85
CA LEU A 202 -2.51 10.44 -24.65
C LEU A 202 -1.99 10.27 -26.08
N ALA A 203 -2.33 9.12 -26.71
CA ALA A 203 -2.07 8.91 -28.12
C ALA A 203 -2.94 9.85 -28.97
N ASN A 204 -2.34 10.50 -29.96
CA ASN A 204 -3.05 11.40 -30.88
C ASN A 204 -3.82 10.66 -31.98
N SER A 205 -3.53 9.37 -32.17
CA SER A 205 -4.14 8.52 -33.21
C SER A 205 -4.20 7.07 -32.75
N ALA A 206 -5.03 6.27 -33.39
CA ALA A 206 -5.01 4.82 -33.21
C ALA A 206 -3.68 4.22 -33.68
N GLY A 207 -3.20 3.20 -33.00
CA GLY A 207 -1.94 2.56 -33.32
C GLY A 207 -1.51 1.56 -32.26
N ILE A 208 -0.27 1.09 -32.38
CA ILE A 208 0.38 0.23 -31.40
C ILE A 208 1.36 1.10 -30.62
N PHE A 209 1.20 1.12 -29.29
CA PHE A 209 2.13 1.79 -28.39
C PHE A 209 3.36 0.90 -28.16
N LEU A 210 4.53 1.37 -28.54
CA LEU A 210 5.82 0.73 -28.26
C LEU A 210 6.55 1.55 -27.19
N LYS A 211 6.63 0.99 -25.99
CA LYS A 211 7.28 1.66 -24.87
C LYS A 211 8.80 1.70 -25.05
N GLU A 212 9.39 2.89 -25.13
CA GLU A 212 10.83 3.10 -25.27
C GLU A 212 11.55 3.34 -23.95
N ILE A 213 10.82 3.74 -22.91
CA ILE A 213 11.39 4.04 -21.59
C ILE A 213 10.90 3.06 -20.51
N LYS A 214 11.69 2.92 -19.46
CA LYS A 214 11.31 2.11 -18.29
C LYS A 214 10.34 2.88 -17.40
N VAL A 215 9.38 2.16 -16.81
CA VAL A 215 8.49 2.73 -15.79
C VAL A 215 9.33 3.28 -14.63
N GLY A 216 9.06 4.52 -14.22
CA GLY A 216 9.81 5.23 -13.17
C GLY A 216 11.03 6.01 -13.68
N ALA A 217 11.30 6.02 -14.98
CA ALA A 217 12.36 6.86 -15.55
C ALA A 217 11.95 8.35 -15.51
N THR A 218 12.93 9.22 -15.29
CA THR A 218 12.76 10.65 -15.50
C THR A 218 12.82 10.94 -16.99
N VAL A 219 11.90 11.74 -17.48
CA VAL A 219 11.81 12.12 -18.89
C VAL A 219 12.03 13.62 -19.07
N GLN A 220 12.51 14.03 -20.23
CA GLN A 220 12.67 15.43 -20.60
C GLN A 220 11.60 15.86 -21.60
N ALA A 221 11.34 17.14 -21.70
CA ALA A 221 10.43 17.69 -22.70
C ALA A 221 10.90 17.32 -24.11
N GLY A 222 10.01 16.77 -24.94
CA GLY A 222 10.31 16.31 -26.29
C GLY A 222 10.96 14.91 -26.41
N GLN A 223 11.20 14.24 -25.29
CA GLN A 223 11.69 12.85 -25.31
C GLN A 223 10.60 11.87 -25.73
N HIS A 224 10.95 10.91 -26.60
CA HIS A 224 10.08 9.78 -26.93
C HIS A 224 9.86 8.90 -25.69
N ILE A 225 8.63 8.40 -25.52
CA ILE A 225 8.22 7.58 -24.38
C ILE A 225 7.68 6.22 -24.80
#